data_e11152f5b0a9b5fdb958c3c8db9f3584
#
_entry.id   e11152f5b0a9b5fdb958c3c8db9f3584
#
_cell.length_a   1.000
_cell.length_b   1.000
_cell.length_c   1.000
_cell.angle_alpha   90.00
_cell.angle_beta   90.00
_cell.angle_gamma   90.00
#
_symmetry.space_group_name_H-M   'P 1'
#
loop_
_entity.id
_entity.type
_entity.pdbx_description
1 polymer ?
#
loop_
_entity_poly.entity_id
_entity_poly.type
_entity_poly.pdbx_seq_one_letter_code
_entity_poly.pdbx_strand_id
1 'polypeptide(L)'
;MAGREDDNRGYPSRFKDVFDEMLRQYPRIGISIHAGEAEKPDSYIRDTLRLGATRIGHGINLLSDEDTLLRMRDSKFLVEINLISNELLEYVPNLDLHPFPIYLRQGVACCLNTDDRGMWDSNFTDEVFVAVQRFNLSWAEIQKTAYNSYEFSFAEESLKRELVDSFKHDLDIFQKQFSGSNWQTVLAEVPAVTHGYGRAKLKLSL
;
A
#
# COMPACT_ATOMS: atom_id res chain seq x y z
N MET A 1 10.22 3.04 -10.37
CA MET A 1 10.67 4.43 -10.63
C MET A 1 10.05 5.30 -9.55
N ALA A 2 10.82 6.18 -8.95
CA ALA A 2 10.37 7.13 -7.92
C ALA A 2 11.02 8.50 -8.21
N GLY A 3 10.45 9.59 -7.71
CA GLY A 3 10.98 10.93 -7.86
C GLY A 3 9.92 12.00 -7.67
N ARG A 4 10.36 13.25 -7.62
CA ARG A 4 9.46 14.39 -7.43
C ARG A 4 8.49 14.55 -8.61
N GLU A 5 7.22 14.71 -8.30
CA GLU A 5 6.16 14.94 -9.31
C GLU A 5 5.90 16.43 -9.55
N ASP A 6 6.34 17.30 -8.65
CA ASP A 6 6.19 18.76 -8.72
C ASP A 6 7.16 19.44 -9.71
N ASP A 7 8.12 18.69 -10.26
CA ASP A 7 8.95 19.15 -11.35
C ASP A 7 8.80 18.24 -12.58
N ASN A 8 8.94 18.81 -13.77
CA ASN A 8 8.76 18.05 -15.02
C ASN A 8 9.83 16.98 -15.28
N ARG A 9 10.81 16.80 -14.40
CA ARG A 9 11.91 15.85 -14.60
C ARG A 9 11.44 14.41 -14.39
N GLY A 10 10.51 14.18 -13.46
CA GLY A 10 9.93 12.88 -13.18
C GLY A 10 8.76 12.49 -14.08
N TYR A 11 8.34 13.35 -15.01
CA TYR A 11 7.10 13.14 -15.76
C TYR A 11 7.12 11.82 -16.54
N PRO A 12 6.12 10.93 -16.38
CA PRO A 12 6.14 9.57 -16.93
C PRO A 12 6.40 9.51 -18.43
N SER A 13 5.78 10.39 -19.21
CA SER A 13 5.90 10.38 -20.68
C SER A 13 7.33 10.57 -21.19
N ARG A 14 8.22 11.16 -20.38
CA ARG A 14 9.64 11.33 -20.74
C ARG A 14 10.41 10.01 -20.81
N PHE A 15 9.91 9.00 -20.15
CA PHE A 15 10.56 7.69 -20.05
C PHE A 15 9.91 6.64 -20.96
N LYS A 16 8.92 7.06 -21.78
CA LYS A 16 8.14 6.13 -22.59
C LYS A 16 9.01 5.21 -23.45
N ASP A 17 9.95 5.76 -24.19
CA ASP A 17 10.80 4.96 -25.09
C ASP A 17 11.66 3.94 -24.33
N VAL A 18 12.11 4.29 -23.12
CA VAL A 18 12.88 3.40 -22.26
C VAL A 18 12.01 2.25 -21.75
N PHE A 19 10.79 2.53 -21.32
CA PHE A 19 9.85 1.52 -20.85
C PHE A 19 9.35 0.63 -21.99
N ASP A 20 9.08 1.20 -23.17
CA ASP A 20 8.69 0.44 -24.37
C ASP A 20 9.81 -0.56 -24.76
N GLU A 21 11.06 -0.11 -24.77
CA GLU A 21 12.20 -0.98 -25.06
C GLU A 21 12.40 -2.05 -23.99
N MET A 22 12.28 -1.68 -22.71
CA MET A 22 12.37 -2.64 -21.60
C MET A 22 11.29 -3.72 -21.70
N LEU A 23 10.04 -3.35 -21.98
CA LEU A 23 8.92 -4.29 -22.13
C LEU A 23 9.09 -5.16 -23.39
N ARG A 24 9.70 -4.64 -24.45
CA ARG A 24 10.02 -5.43 -25.64
C ARG A 24 11.06 -6.50 -25.35
N GLN A 25 12.07 -6.21 -24.54
CA GLN A 25 13.11 -7.16 -24.15
C GLN A 25 12.64 -8.13 -23.06
N TYR A 26 11.85 -7.63 -22.10
CA TYR A 26 11.40 -8.34 -20.91
C TYR A 26 9.87 -8.25 -20.75
N PRO A 27 9.07 -8.92 -21.59
CA PRO A 27 7.61 -8.72 -21.66
C PRO A 27 6.86 -9.13 -20.39
N ARG A 28 7.52 -9.83 -19.46
CA ARG A 28 6.93 -10.25 -18.18
C ARG A 28 7.50 -9.54 -16.96
N ILE A 29 8.29 -8.48 -17.17
CA ILE A 29 8.84 -7.72 -16.05
C ILE A 29 7.71 -7.00 -15.31
N GLY A 30 7.70 -7.11 -13.98
CA GLY A 30 6.78 -6.35 -13.14
C GLY A 30 7.25 -4.90 -13.00
N ILE A 31 6.32 -3.95 -13.10
CA ILE A 31 6.62 -2.53 -13.01
C ILE A 31 5.81 -1.90 -11.88
N SER A 32 6.52 -1.32 -10.90
CA SER A 32 5.97 -0.45 -9.87
C SER A 32 6.55 0.95 -10.01
N ILE A 33 5.69 1.96 -9.99
CA ILE A 33 6.09 3.36 -10.16
C ILE A 33 5.34 4.21 -9.13
N HIS A 34 6.04 5.15 -8.46
CA HIS A 34 5.40 6.17 -7.63
C HIS A 34 4.62 7.14 -8.54
N ALA A 35 3.36 7.38 -8.20
CA ALA A 35 2.51 8.33 -8.92
C ALA A 35 1.35 8.82 -8.04
N GLY A 36 1.02 10.08 -8.16
CA GLY A 36 -0.01 10.75 -7.36
C GLY A 36 0.46 11.15 -5.97
N GLU A 37 1.77 11.26 -5.76
CA GLU A 37 2.40 11.79 -4.54
C GLU A 37 2.74 13.28 -4.70
N ALA A 38 1.71 14.10 -4.90
CA ALA A 38 1.84 15.53 -5.10
C ALA A 38 0.69 16.29 -4.45
N GLU A 39 0.93 17.55 -4.08
CA GLU A 39 -0.11 18.43 -3.53
C GLU A 39 -1.26 18.69 -4.51
N LYS A 40 -0.96 18.71 -5.80
CA LYS A 40 -1.94 19.02 -6.85
C LYS A 40 -2.20 17.80 -7.70
N PRO A 41 -3.49 17.53 -7.98
CA PRO A 41 -3.87 16.49 -8.94
C PRO A 41 -3.28 16.77 -10.32
N ASP A 42 -2.82 15.69 -10.97
CA ASP A 42 -2.30 15.71 -12.32
C ASP A 42 -2.61 14.39 -13.06
N SER A 43 -1.98 14.18 -14.22
CA SER A 43 -2.16 12.96 -15.00
C SER A 43 -1.12 11.86 -14.71
N TYR A 44 -0.27 12.02 -13.67
CA TYR A 44 0.84 11.10 -13.39
C TYR A 44 0.39 9.65 -13.28
N ILE A 45 -0.66 9.36 -12.49
CA ILE A 45 -1.14 8.00 -12.32
C ILE A 45 -1.54 7.39 -13.66
N ARG A 46 -2.38 8.09 -14.43
CA ARG A 46 -2.83 7.63 -15.74
C ARG A 46 -1.67 7.40 -16.72
N ASP A 47 -0.73 8.33 -16.75
CA ASP A 47 0.42 8.24 -17.66
C ASP A 47 1.41 7.14 -17.23
N THR A 48 1.52 6.91 -15.92
CA THR A 48 2.28 5.78 -15.35
C THR A 48 1.68 4.43 -15.75
N LEU A 49 0.35 4.29 -15.75
CA LEU A 49 -0.30 3.06 -16.25
C LEU A 49 -0.02 2.84 -17.76
N ARG A 50 0.16 3.91 -18.53
CA ARG A 50 0.52 3.83 -19.95
C ARG A 50 1.96 3.35 -20.17
N LEU A 51 2.84 3.49 -19.18
CA LEU A 51 4.19 2.92 -19.20
C LEU A 51 4.21 1.42 -18.89
N GLY A 52 3.05 0.82 -18.59
CA GLY A 52 2.93 -0.60 -18.26
C GLY A 52 3.03 -0.90 -16.76
N ALA A 53 3.03 0.11 -15.89
CA ALA A 53 2.97 -0.13 -14.45
C ALA A 53 1.65 -0.82 -14.07
N THR A 54 1.75 -1.83 -13.22
CA THR A 54 0.60 -2.54 -12.63
C THR A 54 0.49 -2.29 -11.13
N ARG A 55 1.52 -1.68 -10.53
CA ARG A 55 1.54 -1.24 -9.14
C ARG A 55 1.89 0.24 -9.11
N ILE A 56 1.12 1.00 -8.34
CA ILE A 56 1.26 2.46 -8.20
C ILE A 56 1.60 2.77 -6.75
N GLY A 57 2.78 3.34 -6.52
CA GLY A 57 3.16 3.83 -5.20
C GLY A 57 2.37 5.09 -4.85
N HIS A 58 1.91 5.19 -3.61
CA HIS A 58 1.14 6.28 -3.00
C HIS A 58 -0.27 6.47 -3.56
N GLY A 59 -0.43 6.89 -4.80
CA GLY A 59 -1.73 7.03 -5.46
C GLY A 59 -2.68 8.03 -4.80
N ILE A 60 -2.19 9.03 -4.04
CA ILE A 60 -3.00 9.95 -3.23
C ILE A 60 -4.03 10.69 -4.10
N ASN A 61 -3.65 11.07 -5.31
CA ASN A 61 -4.47 11.89 -6.20
C ASN A 61 -5.41 11.09 -7.12
N LEU A 62 -5.55 9.77 -6.93
CA LEU A 62 -6.35 8.92 -7.83
C LEU A 62 -7.84 9.32 -7.89
N LEU A 63 -8.41 9.85 -6.79
CA LEU A 63 -9.81 10.32 -6.77
C LEU A 63 -10.08 11.47 -7.74
N SER A 64 -9.05 12.19 -8.17
CA SER A 64 -9.21 13.32 -9.10
C SER A 64 -9.39 12.90 -10.57
N ASP A 65 -9.16 11.63 -10.90
CA ASP A 65 -9.30 11.06 -12.25
C ASP A 65 -10.21 9.83 -12.19
N GLU A 66 -11.52 10.06 -12.35
CA GLU A 66 -12.54 9.03 -12.24
C GLU A 66 -12.33 7.88 -13.24
N ASP A 67 -11.96 8.19 -14.47
CA ASP A 67 -11.71 7.17 -15.51
C ASP A 67 -10.54 6.26 -15.11
N THR A 68 -9.47 6.83 -14.58
CA THR A 68 -8.32 6.07 -14.09
C THR A 68 -8.67 5.26 -12.85
N LEU A 69 -9.46 5.82 -11.92
CA LEU A 69 -9.98 5.10 -10.75
C LEU A 69 -10.79 3.86 -11.15
N LEU A 70 -11.75 4.03 -12.06
CA LEU A 70 -12.60 2.94 -12.55
C LEU A 70 -11.77 1.87 -13.27
N ARG A 71 -10.81 2.29 -14.09
CA ARG A 71 -9.88 1.37 -14.74
C ARG A 71 -9.07 0.56 -13.72
N MET A 72 -8.56 1.19 -12.67
CA MET A 72 -7.79 0.50 -11.63
C MET A 72 -8.67 -0.45 -10.81
N ARG A 73 -9.92 -0.06 -10.53
CA ARG A 73 -10.89 -0.91 -9.83
C ARG A 73 -11.22 -2.17 -10.63
N ASP A 74 -11.47 -2.03 -11.92
CA ASP A 74 -12.03 -3.11 -12.76
C ASP A 74 -10.95 -3.95 -13.48
N SER A 75 -9.67 -3.69 -13.18
CA SER A 75 -8.53 -4.37 -13.79
C SER A 75 -7.49 -4.77 -12.74
N LYS A 76 -6.44 -5.49 -13.16
CA LYS A 76 -5.39 -5.97 -12.25
C LYS A 76 -4.34 -4.88 -11.98
N PHE A 77 -4.71 -3.86 -11.23
CA PHE A 77 -3.82 -2.83 -10.73
C PHE A 77 -3.87 -2.76 -9.20
N LEU A 78 -2.78 -2.34 -8.56
CA LEU A 78 -2.66 -2.20 -7.12
C LEU A 78 -2.18 -0.80 -6.76
N VAL A 79 -2.72 -0.23 -5.69
CA VAL A 79 -2.17 0.96 -5.02
C VAL A 79 -1.39 0.54 -3.79
N GLU A 80 -0.12 0.97 -3.71
CA GLU A 80 0.77 0.75 -2.57
C GLU A 80 0.63 1.94 -1.61
N ILE A 81 -0.10 1.75 -0.52
CA ILE A 81 -0.46 2.81 0.44
C ILE A 81 0.64 2.96 1.50
N ASN A 82 1.11 4.18 1.72
CA ASN A 82 2.20 4.54 2.61
C ASN A 82 1.75 5.63 3.60
N LEU A 83 0.94 5.28 4.61
CA LEU A 83 0.25 6.25 5.48
C LEU A 83 1.21 7.12 6.27
N ILE A 84 2.19 6.49 6.94
CA ILE A 84 3.17 7.18 7.80
C ILE A 84 4.03 8.12 6.97
N SER A 85 4.49 7.66 5.79
CA SER A 85 5.24 8.50 4.87
C SER A 85 4.43 9.70 4.40
N ASN A 86 3.20 9.48 3.97
CA ASN A 86 2.34 10.55 3.46
C ASN A 86 1.98 11.59 4.54
N GLU A 87 1.87 11.17 5.81
CA GLU A 87 1.71 12.10 6.94
C GLU A 87 2.98 12.91 7.18
N LEU A 88 4.14 12.25 7.27
CA LEU A 88 5.39 12.89 7.66
C LEU A 88 5.96 13.80 6.56
N LEU A 89 5.69 13.49 5.30
CA LEU A 89 6.03 14.34 4.14
C LEU A 89 4.97 15.41 3.84
N GLU A 90 3.91 15.47 4.65
CA GLU A 90 2.84 16.49 4.56
C GLU A 90 2.08 16.49 3.22
N TYR A 91 2.11 15.38 2.46
CA TYR A 91 1.29 15.24 1.24
C TYR A 91 -0.20 15.12 1.56
N VAL A 92 -0.53 14.72 2.77
CA VAL A 92 -1.90 14.71 3.29
C VAL A 92 -1.93 15.60 4.53
N PRO A 93 -2.70 16.70 4.52
CA PRO A 93 -2.74 17.65 5.65
C PRO A 93 -3.21 17.02 6.97
N ASN A 94 -4.04 16.00 6.86
CA ASN A 94 -4.54 15.19 7.96
C ASN A 94 -4.81 13.79 7.44
N LEU A 95 -4.30 12.76 8.12
CA LEU A 95 -4.52 11.36 7.75
C LEU A 95 -5.99 10.98 7.63
N ASP A 96 -6.89 11.61 8.41
CA ASP A 96 -8.32 11.35 8.32
C ASP A 96 -8.91 11.69 6.92
N LEU A 97 -8.17 12.50 6.14
CA LEU A 97 -8.51 12.86 4.76
C LEU A 97 -7.83 11.97 3.71
N HIS A 98 -7.02 11.00 4.14
CA HIS A 98 -6.32 10.10 3.22
C HIS A 98 -7.32 9.26 2.40
N PRO A 99 -7.17 9.17 1.07
CA PRO A 99 -8.16 8.52 0.20
C PRO A 99 -8.20 7.00 0.32
N PHE A 100 -7.25 6.37 0.98
CA PHE A 100 -7.12 4.93 1.13
C PHE A 100 -8.42 4.18 1.50
N PRO A 101 -9.18 4.59 2.55
CA PRO A 101 -10.40 3.86 2.91
C PRO A 101 -11.47 3.94 1.82
N ILE A 102 -11.49 5.02 1.03
CA ILE A 102 -12.40 5.16 -0.11
C ILE A 102 -12.00 4.16 -1.19
N TYR A 103 -10.72 4.09 -1.56
CA TYR A 103 -10.22 3.12 -2.55
C TYR A 103 -10.60 1.70 -2.17
N LEU A 104 -10.25 1.29 -0.95
CA LEU A 104 -10.49 -0.06 -0.46
C LEU A 104 -11.98 -0.42 -0.49
N ARG A 105 -12.86 0.49 -0.03
CA ARG A 105 -14.31 0.27 0.05
C ARG A 105 -15.01 0.37 -1.30
N GLN A 106 -14.42 1.06 -2.26
CA GLN A 106 -14.89 1.06 -3.65
C GLN A 106 -14.35 -0.10 -4.49
N GLY A 107 -13.50 -0.94 -3.92
CA GLY A 107 -12.99 -2.14 -4.59
C GLY A 107 -11.69 -1.95 -5.39
N VAL A 108 -11.04 -0.80 -5.28
CA VAL A 108 -9.67 -0.63 -5.80
C VAL A 108 -8.73 -1.47 -4.93
N ALA A 109 -7.91 -2.30 -5.55
CA ALA A 109 -6.96 -3.12 -4.81
C ALA A 109 -5.86 -2.24 -4.18
N CYS A 110 -5.70 -2.37 -2.85
CA CYS A 110 -4.70 -1.66 -2.07
C CYS A 110 -3.92 -2.64 -1.20
N CYS A 111 -2.65 -2.36 -0.94
CA CYS A 111 -1.88 -2.94 0.15
C CYS A 111 -1.21 -1.83 0.97
N LEU A 112 -0.86 -2.13 2.22
CA LEU A 112 -0.11 -1.22 3.08
C LEU A 112 1.39 -1.47 2.89
N ASN A 113 2.19 -0.42 2.97
CA ASN A 113 3.64 -0.47 2.83
C ASN A 113 4.30 0.54 3.76
N THR A 114 5.54 0.27 4.15
CA THR A 114 6.27 1.10 5.13
C THR A 114 7.05 2.25 4.48
N ASP A 115 7.21 2.21 3.15
CA ASP A 115 8.09 3.13 2.45
C ASP A 115 9.47 3.22 3.13
N ASP A 116 9.98 4.40 3.40
CA ASP A 116 11.28 4.64 4.02
C ASP A 116 11.28 4.43 5.54
N ARG A 117 10.89 3.24 6.00
CA ARG A 117 10.74 2.91 7.42
C ARG A 117 11.96 3.26 8.28
N GLY A 118 13.15 3.20 7.71
CA GLY A 118 14.39 3.56 8.39
C GLY A 118 14.49 5.05 8.70
N MET A 119 13.88 5.90 7.89
CA MET A 119 13.78 7.35 8.11
C MET A 119 12.71 7.68 9.15
N TRP A 120 11.61 6.93 9.13
CA TRP A 120 10.46 7.17 10.03
C TRP A 120 10.63 6.50 11.38
N ASP A 121 11.62 5.63 11.56
CA ASP A 121 11.75 4.74 12.73
C ASP A 121 10.44 4.01 13.02
N SER A 122 9.86 3.41 11.99
CA SER A 122 8.59 2.70 12.00
C SER A 122 8.73 1.27 11.47
N ASN A 123 7.66 0.52 11.50
CA ASN A 123 7.58 -0.80 10.89
C ASN A 123 6.19 -1.07 10.27
N PHE A 124 6.02 -2.25 9.68
CA PHE A 124 4.76 -2.62 9.05
C PHE A 124 3.59 -2.72 10.04
N THR A 125 3.86 -3.12 11.29
CA THR A 125 2.83 -3.15 12.34
C THR A 125 2.32 -1.74 12.66
N ASP A 126 3.22 -0.74 12.66
CA ASP A 126 2.82 0.67 12.85
C ASP A 126 1.90 1.13 11.71
N GLU A 127 2.17 0.77 10.44
CA GLU A 127 1.30 1.09 9.31
C GLU A 127 -0.10 0.49 9.48
N VAL A 128 -0.17 -0.81 9.83
CA VAL A 128 -1.45 -1.49 10.08
C VAL A 128 -2.17 -0.86 11.27
N PHE A 129 -1.46 -0.53 12.35
CA PHE A 129 -2.04 0.11 13.52
C PHE A 129 -2.63 1.48 13.19
N VAL A 130 -1.89 2.31 12.44
CA VAL A 130 -2.36 3.62 11.96
C VAL A 130 -3.60 3.45 11.10
N ALA A 131 -3.58 2.51 10.15
CA ALA A 131 -4.72 2.24 9.28
C ALA A 131 -5.98 1.85 10.07
N VAL A 132 -5.84 0.95 11.06
CA VAL A 132 -6.94 0.54 11.93
C VAL A 132 -7.45 1.70 12.78
N GLN A 133 -6.53 2.42 13.43
CA GLN A 133 -6.88 3.50 14.36
C GLN A 133 -7.56 4.67 13.65
N ARG A 134 -7.06 5.08 12.48
CA ARG A 134 -7.55 6.25 11.75
C ARG A 134 -8.81 5.97 10.95
N PHE A 135 -8.91 4.80 10.34
CA PHE A 135 -9.97 4.50 9.38
C PHE A 135 -10.97 3.46 9.87
N ASN A 136 -10.80 2.97 11.11
CA ASN A 136 -11.65 1.94 11.71
C ASN A 136 -11.81 0.74 10.77
N LEU A 137 -10.68 0.21 10.28
CA LEU A 137 -10.70 -0.94 9.38
C LEU A 137 -11.26 -2.17 10.11
N SER A 138 -12.17 -2.86 9.44
CA SER A 138 -12.62 -4.19 9.86
C SER A 138 -11.51 -5.22 9.67
N TRP A 139 -11.63 -6.34 10.41
CA TRP A 139 -10.72 -7.47 10.23
C TRP A 139 -10.70 -7.98 8.77
N ALA A 140 -11.84 -8.00 8.09
CA ALA A 140 -11.92 -8.38 6.68
C ALA A 140 -11.18 -7.41 5.75
N GLU A 141 -11.21 -6.10 6.04
CA GLU A 141 -10.46 -5.11 5.27
C GLU A 141 -8.94 -5.26 5.48
N ILE A 142 -8.48 -5.55 6.71
CA ILE A 142 -7.07 -5.85 7.00
C ILE A 142 -6.62 -7.10 6.24
N GLN A 143 -7.38 -8.17 6.30
CA GLN A 143 -7.09 -9.40 5.55
C GLN A 143 -7.03 -9.13 4.04
N LYS A 144 -7.93 -8.30 3.52
CA LYS A 144 -7.97 -7.97 2.10
C LYS A 144 -6.72 -7.23 1.66
N THR A 145 -6.25 -6.23 2.42
CA THR A 145 -5.01 -5.51 2.11
C THR A 145 -3.78 -6.43 2.16
N ALA A 146 -3.71 -7.31 3.16
CA ALA A 146 -2.64 -8.29 3.28
C ALA A 146 -2.67 -9.30 2.12
N TYR A 147 -3.84 -9.85 1.77
CA TYR A 147 -4.00 -10.76 0.63
C TYR A 147 -3.56 -10.09 -0.69
N ASN A 148 -3.95 -8.82 -0.92
CA ASN A 148 -3.58 -8.09 -2.12
C ASN A 148 -2.06 -7.99 -2.29
N SER A 149 -1.27 -7.90 -1.20
CA SER A 149 0.19 -7.83 -1.30
C SER A 149 0.81 -9.08 -1.95
N TYR A 150 0.20 -10.25 -1.74
CA TYR A 150 0.59 -11.50 -2.39
C TYR A 150 0.04 -11.61 -3.82
N GLU A 151 -1.26 -11.36 -4.00
CA GLU A 151 -1.97 -11.50 -5.27
C GLU A 151 -1.37 -10.62 -6.37
N PHE A 152 -0.98 -9.40 -6.01
CA PHE A 152 -0.38 -8.43 -6.93
C PHE A 152 1.16 -8.40 -6.87
N SER A 153 1.79 -9.36 -6.19
CA SER A 153 3.25 -9.46 -6.20
C SER A 153 3.78 -9.81 -7.60
N PHE A 154 5.05 -9.50 -7.85
CA PHE A 154 5.73 -9.88 -9.09
C PHE A 154 6.36 -11.28 -9.02
N ALA A 155 6.01 -12.06 -8.01
CA ALA A 155 6.44 -13.43 -7.89
C ALA A 155 5.87 -14.30 -9.03
N GLU A 156 6.59 -15.37 -9.38
CA GLU A 156 6.07 -16.39 -10.31
C GLU A 156 4.80 -17.03 -9.72
N GLU A 157 3.88 -17.43 -10.60
CA GLU A 157 2.54 -17.90 -10.20
C GLU A 157 2.55 -19.14 -9.26
N SER A 158 3.56 -20.00 -9.38
CA SER A 158 3.73 -21.12 -8.44
C SER A 158 4.08 -20.64 -7.04
N LEU A 159 5.06 -19.74 -6.92
CA LEU A 159 5.48 -19.15 -5.66
C LEU A 159 4.35 -18.30 -5.05
N LYS A 160 3.63 -17.55 -5.87
CA LYS A 160 2.48 -16.77 -5.41
C LYS A 160 1.42 -17.65 -4.75
N ARG A 161 1.09 -18.81 -5.35
CA ARG A 161 0.15 -19.76 -4.75
C ARG A 161 0.66 -20.30 -3.41
N GLU A 162 1.93 -20.70 -3.34
CA GLU A 162 2.53 -21.17 -2.08
C GLU A 162 2.46 -20.10 -0.98
N LEU A 163 2.80 -18.85 -1.31
CA LEU A 163 2.74 -17.72 -0.37
C LEU A 163 1.30 -17.44 0.09
N VAL A 164 0.32 -17.49 -0.80
CA VAL A 164 -1.10 -17.30 -0.46
C VAL A 164 -1.60 -18.43 0.43
N ASP A 165 -1.22 -19.67 0.16
CA ASP A 165 -1.63 -20.83 0.96
C ASP A 165 -0.99 -20.78 2.35
N SER A 166 0.31 -20.42 2.45
CA SER A 166 0.97 -20.16 3.74
C SER A 166 0.28 -19.05 4.51
N PHE A 167 0.00 -17.92 3.87
CA PHE A 167 -0.72 -16.80 4.49
C PHE A 167 -2.08 -17.21 5.04
N LYS A 168 -2.88 -17.98 4.28
CA LYS A 168 -4.19 -18.46 4.74
C LYS A 168 -4.05 -19.40 5.93
N HIS A 169 -3.05 -20.27 5.91
CA HIS A 169 -2.78 -21.19 7.02
C HIS A 169 -2.42 -20.43 8.30
N ASP A 170 -1.48 -19.50 8.22
CA ASP A 170 -1.03 -18.70 9.36
C ASP A 170 -2.15 -17.82 9.91
N LEU A 171 -2.96 -17.26 9.00
CA LEU A 171 -4.16 -16.48 9.36
C LEU A 171 -5.18 -17.32 10.12
N ASP A 172 -5.43 -18.57 9.70
CA ASP A 172 -6.34 -19.47 10.38
C ASP A 172 -5.84 -19.83 11.81
N ILE A 173 -4.53 -20.06 11.96
CA ILE A 173 -3.90 -20.26 13.27
C ILE A 173 -4.12 -19.03 14.16
N PHE A 174 -3.79 -17.83 13.64
CA PHE A 174 -3.96 -16.58 14.36
C PHE A 174 -5.43 -16.37 14.78
N GLN A 175 -6.36 -16.54 13.87
CA GLN A 175 -7.79 -16.38 14.17
C GLN A 175 -8.27 -17.35 15.26
N LYS A 176 -7.87 -18.62 15.20
CA LYS A 176 -8.19 -19.61 16.23
C LYS A 176 -7.62 -19.23 17.59
N GLN A 177 -6.40 -18.71 17.62
CA GLN A 177 -5.74 -18.29 18.85
C GLN A 177 -6.47 -17.13 19.55
N PHE A 178 -6.98 -16.16 18.79
CA PHE A 178 -7.59 -14.93 19.34
C PHE A 178 -9.12 -14.91 19.31
N SER A 179 -9.78 -15.92 18.76
CA SER A 179 -11.26 -16.00 18.72
C SER A 179 -11.87 -16.64 19.98
N GLY A 180 -11.08 -17.24 20.83
CA GLY A 180 -11.52 -17.87 22.08
C GLY A 180 -11.83 -16.87 23.19
N SER A 181 -12.58 -17.31 24.23
CA SER A 181 -12.89 -16.47 25.40
C SER A 181 -11.67 -16.07 26.24
N ASN A 182 -10.53 -16.70 26.00
CA ASN A 182 -9.25 -16.46 26.68
C ASN A 182 -8.30 -15.54 25.90
N TRP A 183 -8.77 -14.84 24.90
CA TRP A 183 -7.92 -14.00 24.03
C TRP A 183 -7.10 -12.96 24.79
N GLN A 184 -7.62 -12.40 25.92
CA GLN A 184 -6.86 -11.47 26.77
C GLN A 184 -5.64 -12.14 27.41
N THR A 185 -5.77 -13.39 27.86
CA THR A 185 -4.64 -14.14 28.41
C THR A 185 -3.59 -14.39 27.35
N VAL A 186 -4.03 -14.82 26.15
CA VAL A 186 -3.12 -15.03 25.00
C VAL A 186 -2.41 -13.73 24.64
N LEU A 187 -3.13 -12.61 24.58
CA LEU A 187 -2.56 -11.30 24.25
C LEU A 187 -1.53 -10.85 25.30
N ALA A 188 -1.77 -11.12 26.58
CA ALA A 188 -0.84 -10.75 27.66
C ALA A 188 0.52 -11.49 27.59
N GLU A 189 0.57 -12.62 26.89
CA GLU A 189 1.81 -13.36 26.64
C GLU A 189 2.62 -12.84 25.46
N VAL A 190 2.02 -11.98 24.62
CA VAL A 190 2.69 -11.39 23.45
C VAL A 190 3.42 -10.13 23.89
N PRO A 191 4.77 -10.09 23.79
CA PRO A 191 5.52 -8.88 24.15
C PRO A 191 5.17 -7.76 23.17
N ALA A 192 4.75 -6.63 23.72
CA ALA A 192 4.51 -5.44 22.92
C ALA A 192 5.85 -4.78 22.56
N VAL A 193 6.02 -4.39 21.28
CA VAL A 193 7.22 -3.72 20.78
C VAL A 193 6.79 -2.45 20.07
N THR A 194 7.37 -1.31 20.47
CA THR A 194 7.15 -0.03 19.78
C THR A 194 8.45 0.51 19.20
N HIS A 195 8.34 1.10 18.02
CA HIS A 195 9.39 1.88 17.37
C HIS A 195 9.24 3.38 17.70
N GLY A 196 10.21 4.18 17.26
CA GLY A 196 10.25 5.62 17.57
C GLY A 196 9.01 6.38 17.09
N TYR A 197 8.48 6.04 15.91
CA TYR A 197 7.22 6.61 15.42
C TYR A 197 6.05 6.32 16.39
N GLY A 198 5.87 5.05 16.79
CA GLY A 198 4.81 4.65 17.71
C GLY A 198 4.90 5.38 19.04
N ARG A 199 6.11 5.56 19.58
CA ARG A 199 6.34 6.33 20.83
C ARG A 199 6.09 7.82 20.66
N ALA A 200 6.63 8.43 19.61
CA ALA A 200 6.59 9.88 19.44
C ALA A 200 5.22 10.38 18.96
N LYS A 201 4.61 9.70 17.99
CA LYS A 201 3.37 10.14 17.34
C LYS A 201 2.12 9.50 17.92
N LEU A 202 2.16 8.21 18.22
CA LEU A 202 1.01 7.47 18.74
C LEU A 202 0.97 7.46 20.29
N LYS A 203 2.01 7.97 20.93
CA LYS A 203 2.16 8.03 22.40
C LYS A 203 2.01 6.68 23.07
N LEU A 204 2.42 5.62 22.38
CA LEU A 204 2.43 4.28 22.94
C LEU A 204 3.59 4.18 23.92
N SER A 205 3.28 4.18 25.22
CA SER A 205 4.21 3.84 26.29
C SER A 205 4.01 2.38 26.64
N LEU A 206 5.00 1.57 26.41
CA LEU A 206 5.04 0.17 26.81
C LEU A 206 6.11 -0.01 27.85
#